data_1ada6d584a82b901f3f7a718f4cfa4e0
#
_entry.id   1ada6d584a82b901f3f7a718f4cfa4e0
#
_cell.length_a   1.000
_cell.length_b   1.000
_cell.length_c   1.000
_cell.angle_alpha   90.00
_cell.angle_beta   90.00
_cell.angle_gamma   90.00
#
_symmetry.space_group_name_H-M   'P 1'
#
loop_
_entity.id
_entity.type
_entity.pdbx_description
1 polymer ?
#
loop_
_entity_poly.entity_id
_entity_poly.type
_entity_poly.pdbx_seq_one_letter_code
_entity_poly.pdbx_strand_id
1 'polypeptide(L)'
;MQKVVGIIGGMGPLATVDLMKKVILHTPATKDQDHIHIIADNFSQIPDRTTAILGKGVDPSPYMIQSAQRLEKAGADFLVMACNTAHFFFESVKKSVHIPILHMPVETAKSLQENHFKKVGLLATDGTINTKLYQHSCQNYDIEVMEPDIAMQKEVMDGIYAIKGGKSAKGVMSLSKVAKKLIEEGAEAIIAGCTEIPLVLRSSNEMVIVDPTEILAKTIIKTASDTGKRVQLV
;
A
#
# COMPACT_ATOMS: atom_id res chain seq x y z
N MET A 1 17.28 20.82 1.29
CA MET A 1 16.13 20.68 0.37
C MET A 1 15.32 19.45 0.80
N GLN A 2 14.01 19.49 0.65
CA GLN A 2 13.19 18.29 0.84
C GLN A 2 13.58 17.23 -0.19
N LYS A 3 13.47 15.92 0.20
CA LYS A 3 13.73 14.82 -0.71
C LYS A 3 12.58 14.64 -1.70
N VAL A 4 12.90 14.24 -2.92
CA VAL A 4 11.96 13.95 -3.99
C VAL A 4 11.50 12.49 -3.88
N VAL A 5 10.19 12.25 -3.84
CA VAL A 5 9.64 10.89 -3.86
C VAL A 5 9.31 10.42 -5.27
N GLY A 6 9.73 9.22 -5.62
CA GLY A 6 9.32 8.51 -6.84
C GLY A 6 8.22 7.49 -6.53
N ILE A 7 7.10 7.53 -7.25
CA ILE A 7 5.98 6.59 -7.09
C ILE A 7 5.96 5.61 -8.27
N ILE A 8 6.26 4.33 -7.99
CA ILE A 8 6.01 3.22 -8.90
C ILE A 8 4.51 2.94 -8.85
N GLY A 9 3.79 3.41 -9.84
CA GLY A 9 2.34 3.43 -9.90
C GLY A 9 1.74 2.62 -11.06
N GLY A 10 0.46 2.83 -11.31
CA GLY A 10 -0.28 2.17 -12.39
C GLY A 10 -0.88 0.81 -12.02
N MET A 11 -0.78 0.40 -10.74
CA MET A 11 -1.14 -0.94 -10.26
C MET A 11 -2.28 -0.98 -9.20
N GLY A 12 -3.38 -0.25 -9.22
CA GLY A 12 -4.00 0.49 -10.29
C GLY A 12 -3.68 1.99 -10.39
N PRO A 13 -4.09 2.55 -11.53
CA PRO A 13 -3.88 3.97 -11.80
C PRO A 13 -4.56 4.88 -10.77
N LEU A 14 -5.77 4.57 -10.37
CA LEU A 14 -6.53 5.36 -9.40
C LEU A 14 -5.90 5.31 -8.00
N ALA A 15 -5.28 4.19 -7.62
CA ALA A 15 -4.54 4.04 -6.37
C ALA A 15 -3.30 4.96 -6.33
N THR A 16 -2.64 5.16 -7.48
CA THR A 16 -1.52 6.09 -7.61
C THR A 16 -1.98 7.53 -7.37
N VAL A 17 -3.10 7.93 -7.97
CA VAL A 17 -3.71 9.25 -7.76
C VAL A 17 -4.15 9.44 -6.30
N ASP A 18 -4.74 8.42 -5.68
CA ASP A 18 -5.15 8.45 -4.27
C ASP A 18 -3.94 8.64 -3.33
N LEU A 19 -2.83 7.94 -3.58
CA LEU A 19 -1.59 8.14 -2.81
C LEU A 19 -1.07 9.57 -2.96
N MET A 20 -0.98 10.10 -4.18
CA MET A 20 -0.57 11.49 -4.42
C MET A 20 -1.47 12.48 -3.69
N LYS A 21 -2.80 12.29 -3.78
CA LYS A 21 -3.79 13.12 -3.08
C LYS A 21 -3.57 13.09 -1.56
N LYS A 22 -3.35 11.90 -0.98
CA LYS A 22 -3.08 11.76 0.46
C LYS A 22 -1.80 12.46 0.89
N VAL A 23 -0.72 12.35 0.10
CA VAL A 23 0.53 13.09 0.37
C VAL A 23 0.27 14.59 0.37
N ILE A 24 -0.47 15.12 -0.61
CA ILE A 24 -0.81 16.55 -0.69
C ILE A 24 -1.64 16.97 0.54
N LEU A 25 -2.69 16.23 0.86
CA LEU A 25 -3.62 16.59 1.95
C LEU A 25 -2.98 16.53 3.35
N HIS A 26 -2.01 15.64 3.55
CA HIS A 26 -1.33 15.49 4.85
C HIS A 26 -0.04 16.31 4.97
N THR A 27 0.46 16.91 3.89
CA THR A 27 1.61 17.80 3.96
C THR A 27 1.21 19.10 4.68
N PRO A 28 1.90 19.50 5.77
CA PRO A 28 1.64 20.77 6.45
C PRO A 28 2.18 21.93 5.60
N ALA A 29 1.44 22.31 4.57
CA ALA A 29 1.80 23.34 3.62
C ALA A 29 0.93 24.59 3.80
N THR A 30 1.53 25.78 3.64
CA THR A 30 0.84 27.07 3.61
C THR A 30 0.83 27.71 2.22
N LYS A 31 1.65 27.18 1.33
CA LYS A 31 1.79 27.59 -0.09
C LYS A 31 2.26 26.41 -0.93
N ASP A 32 2.13 26.49 -2.25
CA ASP A 32 2.47 25.39 -3.17
C ASP A 32 3.91 24.87 -2.99
N GLN A 33 4.86 25.75 -2.70
CA GLN A 33 6.28 25.42 -2.57
C GLN A 33 6.62 24.63 -1.29
N ASP A 34 5.68 24.51 -0.35
CA ASP A 34 5.84 23.73 0.87
C ASP A 34 5.51 22.25 0.66
N HIS A 35 4.84 21.91 -0.46
CA HIS A 35 4.48 20.55 -0.80
C HIS A 35 5.67 19.69 -1.23
N ILE A 36 5.55 18.37 -1.01
CA ILE A 36 6.55 17.38 -1.41
C ILE A 36 6.64 17.31 -2.95
N HIS A 37 7.85 17.34 -3.49
CA HIS A 37 8.06 17.09 -4.91
C HIS A 37 7.84 15.59 -5.21
N ILE A 38 6.85 15.28 -6.05
CA ILE A 38 6.46 13.92 -6.42
C ILE A 38 6.75 13.69 -7.90
N ILE A 39 7.46 12.60 -8.22
CA ILE A 39 7.57 12.07 -9.58
C ILE A 39 6.79 10.76 -9.59
N ALA A 40 5.76 10.63 -10.43
CA ALA A 40 4.94 9.44 -10.50
C ALA A 40 5.01 8.81 -11.89
N ASP A 41 5.36 7.53 -11.95
CA ASP A 41 5.23 6.70 -13.14
C ASP A 41 3.94 5.88 -13.06
N ASN A 42 2.85 6.42 -13.57
CA ASN A 42 1.55 5.76 -13.56
C ASN A 42 1.45 4.72 -14.70
N PHE A 43 2.30 3.69 -14.65
CA PHE A 43 2.51 2.69 -15.68
C PHE A 43 1.45 1.57 -15.61
N SER A 44 0.27 1.84 -16.16
CA SER A 44 -0.90 0.93 -16.09
C SER A 44 -0.75 -0.37 -16.90
N GLN A 45 0.25 -0.47 -17.76
CA GLN A 45 0.56 -1.67 -18.55
C GLN A 45 1.37 -2.73 -17.77
N ILE A 46 1.76 -2.46 -16.50
CA ILE A 46 2.38 -3.47 -15.65
C ILE A 46 1.42 -4.66 -15.49
N PRO A 47 1.84 -5.90 -15.83
CA PRO A 47 0.99 -7.09 -15.75
C PRO A 47 0.38 -7.31 -14.37
N ASP A 48 -0.77 -7.99 -14.30
CA ASP A 48 -1.47 -8.23 -13.04
C ASP A 48 -0.61 -9.07 -12.08
N ARG A 49 -0.39 -8.56 -10.87
CA ARG A 49 0.48 -9.13 -9.85
C ARG A 49 -0.08 -10.42 -9.27
N THR A 50 -1.40 -10.48 -9.07
CA THR A 50 -2.06 -11.67 -8.52
C THR A 50 -1.97 -12.85 -9.48
N THR A 51 -2.28 -12.65 -10.77
CA THR A 51 -2.19 -13.71 -11.77
C THR A 51 -0.75 -14.21 -11.96
N ALA A 52 0.24 -13.30 -11.87
CA ALA A 52 1.65 -13.68 -11.92
C ALA A 52 2.07 -14.54 -10.70
N ILE A 53 1.70 -14.14 -9.49
CA ILE A 53 1.98 -14.88 -8.25
C ILE A 53 1.35 -16.27 -8.29
N LEU A 54 0.14 -16.39 -8.86
CA LEU A 54 -0.56 -17.66 -9.01
C LEU A 54 -0.03 -18.53 -10.19
N GLY A 55 1.03 -18.11 -10.87
CA GLY A 55 1.63 -18.84 -12.00
C GLY A 55 0.78 -18.83 -13.28
N LYS A 56 -0.17 -17.91 -13.39
CA LYS A 56 -1.14 -17.82 -14.51
C LYS A 56 -0.96 -16.58 -15.38
N GLY A 57 0.05 -15.76 -15.10
CA GLY A 57 0.26 -14.47 -15.77
C GLY A 57 1.73 -14.17 -16.08
N VAL A 58 1.95 -13.06 -16.77
CA VAL A 58 3.28 -12.55 -17.11
C VAL A 58 3.93 -11.97 -15.84
N ASP A 59 5.24 -12.20 -15.66
CA ASP A 59 6.01 -11.61 -14.56
C ASP A 59 6.01 -10.07 -14.65
N PRO A 60 5.51 -9.35 -13.64
CA PRO A 60 5.49 -7.90 -13.62
C PRO A 60 6.85 -7.28 -13.23
N SER A 61 7.81 -8.07 -12.72
CA SER A 61 9.08 -7.57 -12.19
C SER A 61 9.86 -6.72 -13.19
N PRO A 62 10.04 -7.12 -14.49
CA PRO A 62 10.77 -6.31 -15.45
C PRO A 62 10.18 -4.92 -15.66
N TYR A 63 8.85 -4.82 -15.65
CA TYR A 63 8.12 -3.55 -15.81
C TYR A 63 8.28 -2.65 -14.58
N MET A 64 8.20 -3.21 -13.38
CA MET A 64 8.41 -2.47 -12.13
C MET A 64 9.85 -1.99 -12.00
N ILE A 65 10.83 -2.82 -12.38
CA ILE A 65 12.26 -2.47 -12.44
C ILE A 65 12.46 -1.29 -13.41
N GLN A 66 11.88 -1.35 -14.60
CA GLN A 66 11.97 -0.27 -15.58
C GLN A 66 11.38 1.04 -15.02
N SER A 67 10.25 0.96 -14.32
CA SER A 67 9.62 2.10 -13.66
C SER A 67 10.52 2.68 -12.57
N ALA A 68 11.08 1.83 -11.69
CA ALA A 68 11.99 2.25 -10.62
C ALA A 68 13.22 2.98 -11.18
N GLN A 69 13.85 2.43 -12.21
CA GLN A 69 15.03 3.01 -12.86
C GLN A 69 14.72 4.35 -13.56
N ARG A 70 13.51 4.48 -14.17
CA ARG A 70 13.08 5.76 -14.74
C ARG A 70 12.94 6.84 -13.67
N LEU A 71 12.35 6.49 -12.53
CA LEU A 71 12.15 7.41 -11.41
C LEU A 71 13.48 7.82 -10.77
N GLU A 72 14.41 6.88 -10.59
CA GLU A 72 15.76 7.19 -10.10
C GLU A 72 16.50 8.15 -11.06
N LYS A 73 16.47 7.87 -12.38
CA LYS A 73 17.04 8.76 -13.39
C LYS A 73 16.37 10.13 -13.46
N ALA A 74 15.10 10.20 -13.15
CA ALA A 74 14.35 11.47 -13.08
C ALA A 74 14.67 12.31 -11.84
N GLY A 75 15.50 11.79 -10.92
CA GLY A 75 15.95 12.52 -9.74
C GLY A 75 15.14 12.25 -8.47
N ALA A 76 14.46 11.12 -8.37
CA ALA A 76 13.87 10.70 -7.10
C ALA A 76 14.98 10.34 -6.09
N ASP A 77 14.82 10.75 -4.83
CA ASP A 77 15.74 10.42 -3.74
C ASP A 77 15.36 9.12 -3.03
N PHE A 78 14.09 8.72 -3.12
CA PHE A 78 13.57 7.44 -2.63
C PHE A 78 12.31 7.06 -3.39
N LEU A 79 11.96 5.77 -3.34
CA LEU A 79 10.81 5.22 -4.06
C LEU A 79 9.75 4.65 -3.12
N VAL A 80 8.54 4.57 -3.64
CA VAL A 80 7.41 3.83 -3.06
C VAL A 80 6.65 3.07 -4.13
N MET A 81 5.97 1.99 -3.76
CA MET A 81 5.08 1.25 -4.64
C MET A 81 3.62 1.46 -4.20
N ALA A 82 2.79 2.03 -5.09
CA ALA A 82 1.37 2.28 -4.83
C ALA A 82 0.50 1.02 -5.03
N CYS A 83 0.95 -0.13 -4.49
CA CYS A 83 0.26 -1.41 -4.61
C CYS A 83 0.74 -2.39 -3.54
N ASN A 84 -0.19 -2.96 -2.74
CA ASN A 84 0.16 -3.95 -1.73
C ASN A 84 0.79 -5.21 -2.34
N THR A 85 0.09 -5.87 -3.26
CA THR A 85 0.51 -7.13 -3.89
C THR A 85 1.86 -7.02 -4.60
N ALA A 86 2.23 -5.83 -5.10
CA ALA A 86 3.52 -5.59 -5.76
C ALA A 86 4.72 -5.81 -4.82
N HIS A 87 4.52 -5.72 -3.50
CA HIS A 87 5.59 -5.93 -2.52
C HIS A 87 6.10 -7.38 -2.46
N PHE A 88 5.40 -8.35 -3.04
CA PHE A 88 5.96 -9.68 -3.29
C PHE A 88 7.22 -9.62 -4.16
N PHE A 89 7.29 -8.68 -5.09
CA PHE A 89 8.42 -8.48 -6.00
C PHE A 89 9.43 -7.44 -5.47
N PHE A 90 9.29 -7.00 -4.23
CA PHE A 90 10.08 -5.91 -3.63
C PHE A 90 11.57 -6.10 -3.77
N GLU A 91 12.11 -7.28 -3.44
CA GLU A 91 13.55 -7.55 -3.47
C GLU A 91 14.14 -7.46 -4.88
N SER A 92 13.37 -7.86 -5.91
CA SER A 92 13.80 -7.75 -7.31
C SER A 92 13.89 -6.27 -7.74
N VAL A 93 12.91 -5.46 -7.35
CA VAL A 93 12.90 -4.02 -7.64
C VAL A 93 14.00 -3.30 -6.86
N LYS A 94 14.14 -3.58 -5.57
CA LYS A 94 15.15 -2.97 -4.69
C LYS A 94 16.58 -3.18 -5.19
N LYS A 95 16.90 -4.37 -5.71
CA LYS A 95 18.21 -4.68 -6.28
C LYS A 95 18.52 -3.92 -7.57
N SER A 96 17.54 -3.32 -8.23
CA SER A 96 17.69 -2.66 -9.53
C SER A 96 17.97 -1.17 -9.46
N VAL A 97 17.94 -0.57 -8.26
CA VAL A 97 18.16 0.86 -8.01
C VAL A 97 19.07 1.06 -6.79
N HIS A 98 19.67 2.24 -6.68
CA HIS A 98 20.60 2.59 -5.60
C HIS A 98 19.93 3.40 -4.48
N ILE A 99 18.76 4.00 -4.76
CA ILE A 99 17.99 4.77 -3.81
C ILE A 99 17.06 3.87 -2.97
N PRO A 100 16.75 4.25 -1.72
CA PRO A 100 15.90 3.44 -0.85
C PRO A 100 14.47 3.34 -1.38
N ILE A 101 13.81 2.21 -1.08
CA ILE A 101 12.39 1.99 -1.35
C ILE A 101 11.67 1.76 -0.02
N LEU A 102 10.62 2.52 0.29
CA LEU A 102 9.79 2.29 1.47
C LEU A 102 8.89 1.07 1.26
N HIS A 103 8.76 0.24 2.29
CA HIS A 103 8.00 -1.01 2.21
C HIS A 103 6.63 -0.85 2.89
N MET A 104 5.58 -0.59 2.11
CA MET A 104 4.23 -0.29 2.62
C MET A 104 3.72 -1.30 3.68
N PRO A 105 3.77 -2.63 3.49
CA PRO A 105 3.32 -3.58 4.52
C PRO A 105 4.10 -3.48 5.84
N VAL A 106 5.41 -3.22 5.78
CA VAL A 106 6.24 -3.03 6.99
C VAL A 106 5.86 -1.73 7.71
N GLU A 107 5.67 -0.64 6.98
CA GLU A 107 5.23 0.62 7.59
C GLU A 107 3.81 0.49 8.18
N THR A 108 2.95 -0.32 7.56
CA THR A 108 1.63 -0.66 8.12
C THR A 108 1.76 -1.43 9.44
N ALA A 109 2.63 -2.44 9.50
CA ALA A 109 2.87 -3.21 10.72
C ALA A 109 3.40 -2.34 11.87
N LYS A 110 4.33 -1.42 11.58
CA LYS A 110 4.81 -0.43 12.57
C LYS A 110 3.66 0.44 13.10
N SER A 111 2.82 0.96 12.20
CA SER A 111 1.67 1.78 12.59
C SER A 111 0.66 1.00 13.44
N LEU A 112 0.42 -0.27 13.13
CA LEU A 112 -0.44 -1.14 13.95
C LEU A 112 0.14 -1.30 15.36
N GLN A 113 1.45 -1.53 15.48
CA GLN A 113 2.12 -1.63 16.79
C GLN A 113 2.04 -0.31 17.58
N GLU A 114 2.29 0.82 16.92
CA GLU A 114 2.21 2.16 17.54
C GLU A 114 0.79 2.45 18.07
N ASN A 115 -0.24 1.90 17.42
CA ASN A 115 -1.65 2.00 17.85
C ASN A 115 -2.10 0.83 18.74
N HIS A 116 -1.16 -0.01 19.20
CA HIS A 116 -1.39 -1.11 20.14
C HIS A 116 -2.32 -2.22 19.68
N PHE A 117 -2.57 -2.36 18.38
CA PHE A 117 -3.31 -3.49 17.83
C PHE A 117 -2.55 -4.80 17.97
N LYS A 118 -3.25 -5.86 18.38
CA LYS A 118 -2.70 -7.21 18.55
C LYS A 118 -3.28 -8.22 17.58
N LYS A 119 -4.51 -8.02 17.13
CA LYS A 119 -5.21 -8.93 16.25
C LYS A 119 -5.99 -8.14 15.20
N VAL A 120 -5.65 -8.35 13.92
CA VAL A 120 -6.22 -7.57 12.82
C VAL A 120 -6.75 -8.48 11.71
N GLY A 121 -7.86 -8.11 11.10
CA GLY A 121 -8.38 -8.77 9.91
C GLY A 121 -7.72 -8.23 8.65
N LEU A 122 -7.56 -9.05 7.63
CA LEU A 122 -6.95 -8.66 6.36
C LEU A 122 -7.96 -8.82 5.21
N LEU A 123 -8.29 -7.73 4.54
CA LEU A 123 -8.96 -7.75 3.24
C LEU A 123 -7.93 -7.47 2.15
N ALA A 124 -7.62 -8.46 1.33
CA ALA A 124 -6.57 -8.35 0.30
C ALA A 124 -6.85 -9.26 -0.91
N THR A 125 -6.05 -9.09 -1.96
CA THR A 125 -6.10 -10.00 -3.10
C THR A 125 -5.56 -11.40 -2.75
N ASP A 126 -5.95 -12.42 -3.50
CA ASP A 126 -5.42 -13.78 -3.37
C ASP A 126 -3.88 -13.79 -3.45
N GLY A 127 -3.28 -12.95 -4.29
CA GLY A 127 -1.83 -12.84 -4.37
C GLY A 127 -1.21 -12.38 -3.05
N THR A 128 -1.81 -11.40 -2.37
CA THR A 128 -1.36 -10.91 -1.06
C THR A 128 -1.58 -11.95 0.04
N ILE A 129 -2.73 -12.64 0.04
CA ILE A 129 -3.05 -13.71 1.00
C ILE A 129 -2.08 -14.89 0.83
N ASN A 130 -1.93 -15.42 -0.39
CA ASN A 130 -1.11 -16.61 -0.65
C ASN A 130 0.38 -16.40 -0.36
N THR A 131 0.87 -15.17 -0.50
CA THR A 131 2.28 -14.83 -0.20
C THR A 131 2.53 -14.53 1.27
N LYS A 132 1.48 -14.53 2.12
CA LYS A 132 1.57 -14.19 3.55
C LYS A 132 2.25 -12.83 3.81
N LEU A 133 2.09 -11.89 2.89
CA LEU A 133 2.81 -10.62 2.87
C LEU A 133 2.64 -9.83 4.18
N TYR A 134 1.42 -9.74 4.68
CA TYR A 134 1.12 -9.03 5.94
C TYR A 134 1.50 -9.84 7.16
N GLN A 135 1.34 -11.16 7.14
CA GLN A 135 1.75 -12.05 8.23
C GLN A 135 3.26 -11.92 8.47
N HIS A 136 4.07 -12.00 7.40
CA HIS A 136 5.53 -11.80 7.50
C HIS A 136 5.89 -10.39 8.00
N SER A 137 5.17 -9.36 7.54
CA SER A 137 5.44 -7.99 7.97
C SER A 137 5.06 -7.74 9.43
N CYS A 138 4.00 -8.38 9.93
CA CYS A 138 3.47 -8.24 11.28
C CYS A 138 4.17 -9.14 12.31
N GLN A 139 4.84 -10.21 11.87
CA GLN A 139 5.47 -11.21 12.75
C GLN A 139 6.43 -10.59 13.77
N ASN A 140 7.24 -9.63 13.35
CA ASN A 140 8.22 -8.96 14.22
C ASN A 140 7.60 -7.95 15.21
N TYR A 141 6.28 -7.78 15.18
CA TYR A 141 5.52 -6.83 15.99
C TYR A 141 4.49 -7.50 16.90
N ASP A 142 4.50 -8.85 16.97
CA ASP A 142 3.54 -9.64 17.75
C ASP A 142 2.08 -9.31 17.43
N ILE A 143 1.76 -9.19 16.14
CA ILE A 143 0.43 -8.89 15.63
C ILE A 143 -0.08 -10.10 14.86
N GLU A 144 -1.20 -10.68 15.30
CA GLU A 144 -1.94 -11.74 14.61
C GLU A 144 -2.70 -11.15 13.42
N VAL A 145 -2.56 -11.76 12.23
CA VAL A 145 -3.29 -11.37 11.03
C VAL A 145 -4.30 -12.46 10.67
N MET A 146 -5.58 -12.16 10.84
CA MET A 146 -6.70 -13.03 10.49
C MET A 146 -7.00 -12.91 9.00
N GLU A 147 -7.21 -14.04 8.35
CA GLU A 147 -7.61 -14.11 6.94
C GLU A 147 -9.08 -14.52 6.82
N PRO A 148 -9.80 -14.05 5.80
CA PRO A 148 -11.10 -14.61 5.44
C PRO A 148 -11.01 -16.11 5.13
N ASP A 149 -12.05 -16.88 5.43
CA ASP A 149 -12.16 -18.23 4.91
C ASP A 149 -12.28 -18.25 3.37
N ILE A 150 -12.26 -19.43 2.76
CA ILE A 150 -12.27 -19.58 1.29
C ILE A 150 -13.50 -18.89 0.65
N ALA A 151 -14.68 -19.00 1.28
CA ALA A 151 -15.91 -18.43 0.75
C ALA A 151 -15.90 -16.90 0.88
N MET A 152 -15.47 -16.39 2.04
CA MET A 152 -15.31 -14.96 2.30
C MET A 152 -14.21 -14.35 1.41
N GLN A 153 -13.08 -15.05 1.19
CA GLN A 153 -12.02 -14.57 0.32
C GLN A 153 -12.49 -14.40 -1.13
N LYS A 154 -13.36 -15.27 -1.62
CA LYS A 154 -13.99 -15.08 -2.92
C LYS A 154 -14.84 -13.81 -2.97
N GLU A 155 -15.60 -13.53 -1.91
CA GLU A 155 -16.38 -12.27 -1.82
C GLU A 155 -15.45 -11.03 -1.80
N VAL A 156 -14.29 -11.11 -1.13
CA VAL A 156 -13.28 -10.03 -1.14
C VAL A 156 -12.76 -9.80 -2.55
N MET A 157 -12.38 -10.86 -3.27
CA MET A 157 -11.89 -10.75 -4.66
C MET A 157 -12.95 -10.16 -5.60
N ASP A 158 -14.19 -10.64 -5.51
CA ASP A 158 -15.33 -10.12 -6.29
C ASP A 158 -15.55 -8.62 -6.00
N GLY A 159 -15.43 -8.22 -4.73
CA GLY A 159 -15.50 -6.82 -4.30
C GLY A 159 -14.39 -5.96 -4.88
N ILE A 160 -13.14 -6.39 -4.79
CA ILE A 160 -11.97 -5.68 -5.33
C ILE A 160 -12.10 -5.50 -6.85
N TYR A 161 -12.44 -6.56 -7.59
CA TYR A 161 -12.61 -6.46 -9.05
C TYR A 161 -13.82 -5.63 -9.45
N ALA A 162 -14.90 -5.63 -8.65
CA ALA A 162 -16.03 -4.75 -8.90
C ALA A 162 -15.62 -3.27 -8.81
N ILE A 163 -14.79 -2.90 -7.81
CA ILE A 163 -14.28 -1.53 -7.67
C ILE A 163 -13.38 -1.16 -8.84
N LYS A 164 -12.43 -2.03 -9.20
CA LYS A 164 -11.57 -1.84 -10.39
C LYS A 164 -12.37 -1.65 -11.68
N GLY A 165 -13.51 -2.32 -11.80
CA GLY A 165 -14.45 -2.20 -12.92
C GLY A 165 -15.46 -1.06 -12.80
N GLY A 166 -15.31 -0.14 -11.84
CA GLY A 166 -16.21 1.01 -11.64
C GLY A 166 -17.53 0.70 -10.94
N LYS A 167 -17.74 -0.53 -10.43
CA LYS A 167 -18.95 -0.98 -9.72
C LYS A 167 -18.81 -0.85 -8.21
N SER A 168 -18.54 0.36 -7.71
CA SER A 168 -18.19 0.62 -6.32
C SER A 168 -19.25 0.16 -5.31
N ALA A 169 -20.55 0.34 -5.60
CA ALA A 169 -21.63 -0.07 -4.69
C ALA A 169 -21.59 -1.58 -4.38
N LYS A 170 -21.39 -2.43 -5.40
CA LYS A 170 -21.25 -3.88 -5.20
C LYS A 170 -20.01 -4.21 -4.37
N GLY A 171 -18.88 -3.52 -4.64
CA GLY A 171 -17.64 -3.70 -3.90
C GLY A 171 -17.80 -3.36 -2.41
N VAL A 172 -18.46 -2.23 -2.08
CA VAL A 172 -18.75 -1.84 -0.70
C VAL A 172 -19.51 -2.93 0.04
N MET A 173 -20.59 -3.47 -0.55
CA MET A 173 -21.42 -4.50 0.10
C MET A 173 -20.61 -5.76 0.44
N SER A 174 -19.87 -6.30 -0.53
CA SER A 174 -19.08 -7.51 -0.33
C SER A 174 -17.99 -7.31 0.73
N LEU A 175 -17.22 -6.23 0.62
CA LEU A 175 -16.11 -5.94 1.54
C LEU A 175 -16.59 -5.63 2.96
N SER A 176 -17.67 -4.84 3.11
CA SER A 176 -18.25 -4.54 4.44
C SER A 176 -18.75 -5.79 5.15
N LYS A 177 -19.36 -6.72 4.42
CA LYS A 177 -19.87 -7.99 5.00
C LYS A 177 -18.70 -8.81 5.57
N VAL A 178 -17.63 -8.98 4.81
CA VAL A 178 -16.46 -9.76 5.25
C VAL A 178 -15.72 -9.06 6.38
N ALA A 179 -15.56 -7.72 6.29
CA ALA A 179 -14.93 -6.93 7.34
C ALA A 179 -15.67 -7.09 8.69
N LYS A 180 -17.01 -6.96 8.69
CA LYS A 180 -17.85 -7.15 9.89
C LYS A 180 -17.65 -8.55 10.48
N LYS A 181 -17.61 -9.58 9.62
CA LYS A 181 -17.43 -10.96 10.08
C LYS A 181 -16.06 -11.15 10.78
N LEU A 182 -14.99 -10.59 10.24
CA LEU A 182 -13.67 -10.65 10.90
C LEU A 182 -13.64 -9.89 12.23
N ILE A 183 -14.36 -8.77 12.35
CA ILE A 183 -14.52 -8.05 13.65
C ILE A 183 -15.30 -8.92 14.65
N GLU A 184 -16.40 -9.57 14.24
CA GLU A 184 -17.17 -10.49 15.06
C GLU A 184 -16.34 -11.69 15.55
N GLU A 185 -15.33 -12.12 14.76
CA GLU A 185 -14.38 -13.17 15.08
C GLU A 185 -13.19 -12.69 15.92
N GLY A 186 -13.18 -11.42 16.32
CA GLY A 186 -12.24 -10.85 17.27
C GLY A 186 -11.10 -10.03 16.66
N ALA A 187 -11.19 -9.62 15.39
CA ALA A 187 -10.27 -8.62 14.85
C ALA A 187 -10.55 -7.24 15.47
N GLU A 188 -9.54 -6.54 15.92
CA GLU A 188 -9.62 -5.19 16.51
C GLU A 188 -9.70 -4.10 15.43
N ALA A 189 -9.13 -4.39 14.25
CA ALA A 189 -9.14 -3.51 13.08
C ALA A 189 -9.02 -4.33 11.79
N ILE A 190 -9.31 -3.71 10.65
CA ILE A 190 -9.23 -4.34 9.33
C ILE A 190 -8.17 -3.64 8.49
N ILE A 191 -7.15 -4.38 8.06
CA ILE A 191 -6.18 -3.88 7.08
C ILE A 191 -6.85 -3.88 5.69
N ALA A 192 -6.90 -2.72 5.06
CA ALA A 192 -7.31 -2.55 3.67
C ALA A 192 -6.14 -2.92 2.74
N GLY A 193 -5.79 -4.21 2.68
CA GLY A 193 -4.61 -4.76 1.99
C GLY A 193 -4.69 -4.77 0.46
N CYS A 194 -5.64 -4.03 -0.11
CA CYS A 194 -5.70 -3.70 -1.53
C CYS A 194 -6.05 -2.21 -1.65
N THR A 195 -5.33 -1.49 -2.48
CA THR A 195 -5.42 -0.02 -2.61
C THR A 195 -6.77 0.49 -3.13
N GLU A 196 -7.59 -0.38 -3.69
CA GLU A 196 -8.96 -0.08 -4.07
C GLU A 196 -9.92 -0.04 -2.87
N ILE A 197 -9.64 -0.78 -1.81
CA ILE A 197 -10.53 -0.89 -0.64
C ILE A 197 -10.73 0.44 0.07
N PRO A 198 -9.68 1.23 0.38
CA PRO A 198 -9.85 2.52 1.05
C PRO A 198 -10.60 3.57 0.22
N LEU A 199 -10.76 3.36 -1.10
CA LEU A 199 -11.54 4.26 -1.94
C LEU A 199 -13.04 4.21 -1.58
N VAL A 200 -13.50 3.09 -1.03
CA VAL A 200 -14.92 2.82 -0.81
C VAL A 200 -15.27 2.41 0.63
N LEU A 201 -14.33 1.82 1.38
CA LEU A 201 -14.55 1.38 2.76
C LEU A 201 -13.81 2.31 3.72
N ARG A 202 -14.53 2.87 4.68
CA ARG A 202 -14.01 3.83 5.66
C ARG A 202 -14.26 3.35 7.08
N SER A 203 -13.44 3.85 8.02
CA SER A 203 -13.68 3.63 9.44
C SER A 203 -15.05 4.20 9.89
N SER A 204 -15.65 3.53 10.85
CA SER A 204 -16.88 3.94 11.54
C SER A 204 -16.70 3.74 13.05
N ASN A 205 -17.72 4.04 13.83
CA ASN A 205 -17.70 3.79 15.28
C ASN A 205 -17.64 2.28 15.62
N GLU A 206 -18.04 1.41 14.68
CA GLU A 206 -18.09 -0.03 14.87
C GLU A 206 -16.89 -0.77 14.29
N MET A 207 -16.09 -0.11 13.44
CA MET A 207 -15.03 -0.78 12.70
C MET A 207 -13.90 0.18 12.31
N VAL A 208 -12.70 -0.11 12.76
CA VAL A 208 -11.48 0.61 12.36
C VAL A 208 -10.93 0.02 11.06
N ILE A 209 -10.79 0.86 10.03
CA ILE A 209 -10.12 0.49 8.78
C ILE A 209 -8.73 1.08 8.77
N VAL A 210 -7.73 0.23 8.75
CA VAL A 210 -6.32 0.60 8.59
C VAL A 210 -6.01 0.69 7.11
N ASP A 211 -5.68 1.88 6.66
CA ASP A 211 -5.37 2.17 5.26
C ASP A 211 -3.85 2.23 5.03
N PRO A 212 -3.24 1.21 4.39
CA PRO A 212 -1.81 1.20 4.12
C PRO A 212 -1.34 2.36 3.22
N THR A 213 -2.20 2.87 2.35
CA THR A 213 -1.90 4.00 1.47
C THR A 213 -1.81 5.31 2.26
N GLU A 214 -2.68 5.48 3.24
CA GLU A 214 -2.67 6.61 4.18
C GLU A 214 -1.40 6.60 5.04
N ILE A 215 -1.03 5.44 5.58
CA ILE A 215 0.18 5.24 6.37
C ILE A 215 1.42 5.54 5.51
N LEU A 216 1.46 5.01 4.28
CA LEU A 216 2.55 5.28 3.35
C LEU A 216 2.66 6.77 3.02
N ALA A 217 1.55 7.49 2.82
CA ALA A 217 1.56 8.93 2.58
C ALA A 217 2.22 9.71 3.74
N LYS A 218 1.86 9.36 4.99
CA LYS A 218 2.48 9.96 6.18
C LYS A 218 3.97 9.63 6.30
N THR A 219 4.35 8.39 5.97
CA THR A 219 5.76 7.96 5.94
C THR A 219 6.55 8.70 4.85
N ILE A 220 5.97 8.92 3.66
CA ILE A 220 6.56 9.72 2.59
C ILE A 220 6.87 11.13 3.12
N ILE A 221 5.91 11.79 3.75
CA ILE A 221 6.07 13.15 4.26
C ILE A 221 7.20 13.20 5.30
N LYS A 222 7.19 12.28 6.26
CA LYS A 222 8.25 12.16 7.27
C LYS A 222 9.62 11.96 6.63
N THR A 223 9.73 11.03 5.66
CA THR A 223 10.99 10.72 4.98
C THR A 223 11.50 11.87 4.11
N ALA A 224 10.60 12.58 3.42
CA ALA A 224 10.94 13.73 2.58
C ALA A 224 11.38 14.95 3.40
N SER A 225 10.78 15.14 4.58
CA SER A 225 11.10 16.23 5.49
C SER A 225 12.37 15.99 6.32
N ASP A 226 12.81 14.73 6.42
CA ASP A 226 14.04 14.38 7.11
C ASP A 226 15.27 14.76 6.27
N THR A 227 15.68 16.00 6.40
CA THR A 227 16.82 16.57 5.66
C THR A 227 18.18 16.14 6.21
N GLY A 228 18.20 15.13 7.11
CA GLY A 228 19.41 14.64 7.77
C GLY A 228 20.31 15.82 8.18
N LYS A 229 20.14 16.37 9.37
CA LYS A 229 21.14 17.29 9.92
C LYS A 229 22.47 16.51 9.96
N ARG A 230 23.34 16.74 8.96
CA ARG A 230 24.76 16.47 9.15
C ARG A 230 25.15 17.28 10.39
N VAL A 231 25.33 16.61 11.51
CA VAL A 231 26.06 17.17 12.64
C VAL A 231 27.42 17.56 12.05
N GLN A 232 27.63 18.83 11.78
CA GLN A 232 28.97 19.35 11.58
C GLN A 232 29.63 19.18 12.95
N LEU A 233 30.49 18.15 13.03
CA LEU A 233 31.49 18.09 14.08
C LEU A 233 32.40 19.31 13.86
N VAL A 234 32.26 20.30 14.73
CA VAL A 234 33.20 21.39 14.93
C VAL A 234 34.41 20.84 15.65
#